data_75f362aedb67bab4f0ff39182189bbeb
#
_entry.id   75f362aedb67bab4f0ff39182189bbeb
#
_cell.length_a   1.000
_cell.length_b   1.000
_cell.length_c   1.000
_cell.angle_alpha   90.00
_cell.angle_beta   90.00
_cell.angle_gamma   90.00
#
_symmetry.space_group_name_H-M   'P 1'
#
loop_
_entity.id
_entity.type
_entity.pdbx_description
1 polymer ?
#
loop_
_entity_poly.entity_id
_entity_poly.type
_entity_poly.pdbx_seq_one_letter_code
_entity_poly.pdbx_strand_id
1 'polypeptide(L)'
;MTPHERKLWYLFLRKYPVKIYKQRIIGKFIVDFYCASAKLIIEVDGSQHYKPQGLTYDAERAQFMKALGLEILRFSNWEIDRDFHGVCAQIDMTIQNRLPNPLSHLR
;
A
#
# COMPACT_ATOMS: atom_id res chain seq x y z
N MET A 1 -8.51 9.36 7.41
CA MET A 1 -7.25 8.61 7.61
C MET A 1 -6.90 8.55 9.10
N THR A 2 -6.36 7.42 9.52
CA THR A 2 -5.83 7.29 10.88
C THR A 2 -4.55 8.11 11.04
N PRO A 3 -4.08 8.35 12.28
CA PRO A 3 -2.83 9.09 12.47
C PRO A 3 -1.63 8.43 11.79
N HIS A 4 -1.55 7.10 11.77
CA HIS A 4 -0.44 6.39 11.14
C HIS A 4 -0.51 6.50 9.61
N GLU A 5 -1.71 6.40 9.03
CA GLU A 5 -1.90 6.65 7.61
C GLU A 5 -1.50 8.08 7.24
N ARG A 6 -1.90 9.06 8.07
CA ARG A 6 -1.52 10.45 7.83
C ARG A 6 -0.01 10.65 7.85
N LYS A 7 0.66 10.02 8.82
CA LYS A 7 2.12 10.12 8.92
C LYS A 7 2.77 9.63 7.62
N LEU A 8 2.38 8.44 7.16
CA LEU A 8 2.93 7.87 5.94
C LEU A 8 2.62 8.74 4.73
N TRP A 9 1.41 9.24 4.65
CA TRP A 9 0.98 10.08 3.53
C TRP A 9 1.75 11.41 3.47
N TYR A 10 1.73 12.17 4.58
CA TYR A 10 2.30 13.51 4.56
C TYR A 10 3.82 13.53 4.54
N LEU A 11 4.47 12.57 5.17
CA LEU A 11 5.92 12.55 5.23
C LEU A 11 6.57 11.83 4.05
N PHE A 12 5.84 10.98 3.34
CA PHE A 12 6.45 10.18 2.29
C PHE A 12 5.61 10.07 1.02
N LEU A 13 4.41 9.50 1.10
CA LEU A 13 3.69 9.08 -0.10
C LEU A 13 3.27 10.24 -0.99
N ARG A 14 2.79 11.34 -0.43
CA ARG A 14 2.35 12.47 -1.25
C ARG A 14 3.48 13.16 -1.99
N LYS A 15 4.71 12.97 -1.51
CA LYS A 15 5.91 13.57 -2.11
C LYS A 15 6.64 12.61 -3.03
N TYR A 16 6.18 11.38 -3.10
CA TYR A 16 6.86 10.36 -3.90
C TYR A 16 6.79 10.74 -5.39
N PRO A 17 7.89 10.52 -6.16
CA PRO A 17 7.92 10.96 -7.58
C PRO A 17 6.88 10.27 -8.47
N VAL A 18 6.49 9.04 -8.13
CA VAL A 18 5.44 8.33 -8.86
C VAL A 18 4.13 8.56 -8.14
N LYS A 19 3.07 8.84 -8.88
CA LYS A 19 1.77 9.19 -8.28
C LYS A 19 1.22 8.07 -7.42
N ILE A 20 0.86 8.43 -6.19
CA ILE A 20 0.19 7.55 -5.25
C ILE A 20 -1.13 8.21 -4.87
N TYR A 21 -2.21 7.45 -4.92
CA TYR A 21 -3.55 7.92 -4.54
C TYR A 21 -3.87 7.43 -3.14
N LYS A 22 -4.58 8.23 -2.37
CA LYS A 22 -5.06 7.83 -1.06
C LYS A 22 -6.53 7.44 -1.14
N GLN A 23 -6.90 6.42 -0.39
CA GLN A 23 -8.29 5.98 -0.21
C GLN A 23 -9.03 5.79 -1.53
N ARG A 24 -8.60 4.78 -2.26
CA ARG A 24 -9.21 4.44 -3.55
C ARG A 24 -10.14 3.25 -3.43
N ILE A 25 -11.14 3.23 -4.29
CA ILE A 25 -12.01 2.09 -4.45
C ILE A 25 -11.51 1.29 -5.64
N ILE A 26 -11.25 -0.01 -5.42
CA ILE A 26 -10.85 -0.93 -6.48
C ILE A 26 -11.88 -2.06 -6.47
N GLY A 27 -12.71 -2.13 -7.53
CA GLY A 27 -13.89 -2.97 -7.50
C GLY A 27 -14.83 -2.51 -6.40
N LYS A 28 -15.13 -3.38 -5.45
CA LYS A 28 -15.98 -3.06 -4.30
C LYS A 28 -15.17 -2.82 -3.02
N PHE A 29 -13.84 -2.84 -3.13
CA PHE A 29 -12.97 -2.77 -1.96
C PHE A 29 -12.31 -1.40 -1.85
N ILE A 30 -12.18 -0.90 -0.63
CA ILE A 30 -11.46 0.35 -0.35
C ILE A 30 -10.05 0.01 0.08
N VAL A 31 -9.07 0.69 -0.51
CA VAL A 31 -7.66 0.52 -0.15
C VAL A 31 -7.12 1.83 0.42
N ASP A 32 -6.14 1.73 1.32
CA ASP A 32 -5.59 2.92 1.97
C ASP A 32 -4.82 3.79 0.96
N PHE A 33 -3.89 3.18 0.23
CA PHE A 33 -3.10 3.88 -0.78
C PHE A 33 -2.90 3.00 -2.00
N TYR A 34 -2.83 3.64 -3.17
CA TYR A 34 -2.73 2.92 -4.43
C TYR A 34 -1.76 3.61 -5.38
N CYS A 35 -0.77 2.86 -5.87
CA CYS A 35 0.14 3.29 -6.91
C CYS A 35 -0.21 2.53 -8.20
N ALA A 36 -0.94 3.20 -9.10
CA ALA A 36 -1.42 2.54 -10.32
C ALA A 36 -0.27 2.13 -11.24
N SER A 37 0.76 2.95 -11.37
CA SER A 37 1.89 2.65 -12.26
C SER A 37 2.63 1.39 -11.87
N ALA A 38 2.73 1.11 -10.57
CA ALA A 38 3.40 -0.08 -10.05
C ALA A 38 2.42 -1.21 -9.73
N LYS A 39 1.13 -0.99 -9.88
CA LYS A 39 0.08 -1.94 -9.49
C LYS A 39 0.27 -2.39 -8.04
N LEU A 40 0.44 -1.43 -7.16
CA LEU A 40 0.75 -1.68 -5.77
C LEU A 40 -0.27 -1.02 -4.86
N ILE A 41 -0.77 -1.80 -3.91
CA ILE A 41 -1.62 -1.33 -2.82
C ILE A 41 -0.75 -1.28 -1.56
N ILE A 42 -0.87 -0.21 -0.79
CA ILE A 42 -0.17 -0.05 0.48
C ILE A 42 -1.22 0.14 1.57
N GLU A 43 -1.14 -0.66 2.63
CA GLU A 43 -2.10 -0.64 3.72
C GLU A 43 -1.40 -0.53 5.07
N VAL A 44 -2.06 0.19 5.97
CA VAL A 44 -1.60 0.35 7.35
C VAL A 44 -2.61 -0.30 8.26
N ASP A 45 -2.20 -1.36 8.95
CA ASP A 45 -3.08 -2.13 9.82
C ASP A 45 -2.94 -1.67 11.27
N GLY A 46 -4.02 -1.08 11.78
CA GLY A 46 -4.03 -0.51 13.13
C GLY A 46 -4.41 -1.48 14.23
N SER A 47 -5.21 -2.49 13.93
CA SER A 47 -5.66 -3.45 14.92
C SER A 47 -5.71 -4.85 14.32
N GLN A 48 -5.58 -5.85 15.20
CA GLN A 48 -5.52 -7.25 14.77
C GLN A 48 -6.66 -8.02 15.40
N HIS A 49 -7.85 -7.77 14.90
CA HIS A 49 -9.02 -8.53 15.29
C HIS A 49 -9.33 -9.56 14.22
N TYR A 50 -9.11 -10.81 14.56
CA TYR A 50 -9.47 -11.91 13.68
C TYR A 50 -10.89 -12.35 14.00
N LYS A 51 -11.79 -12.10 13.06
CA LYS A 51 -13.15 -12.62 13.10
C LYS A 51 -13.31 -13.59 11.94
N PRO A 52 -14.07 -14.69 12.10
CA PRO A 52 -14.23 -15.64 11.00
C PRO A 52 -14.72 -14.98 9.71
N GLN A 53 -15.67 -14.05 9.81
CA GLN A 53 -16.18 -13.33 8.65
C GLN A 53 -15.08 -12.45 8.03
N GLY A 54 -14.23 -11.86 8.87
CA GLY A 54 -13.11 -11.05 8.41
C GLY A 54 -12.09 -11.86 7.61
N LEU A 55 -11.82 -13.09 8.05
CA LEU A 55 -10.88 -13.95 7.34
C LEU A 55 -11.39 -14.32 5.95
N THR A 56 -12.69 -14.64 5.82
CA THR A 56 -13.27 -14.94 4.52
C THR A 56 -13.25 -13.72 3.61
N TYR A 57 -13.62 -12.58 4.14
CA TYR A 57 -13.59 -11.32 3.40
C TYR A 57 -12.18 -11.01 2.92
N ASP A 58 -11.18 -11.17 3.80
CA ASP A 58 -9.79 -10.90 3.46
C ASP A 58 -9.28 -11.82 2.36
N ALA A 59 -9.67 -13.09 2.39
CA ALA A 59 -9.30 -14.05 1.35
C ALA A 59 -9.89 -13.67 -0.01
N GLU A 60 -11.17 -13.30 -0.04
CA GLU A 60 -11.83 -12.84 -1.26
C GLU A 60 -11.18 -11.59 -1.81
N ARG A 61 -10.88 -10.64 -0.93
CA ARG A 61 -10.25 -9.38 -1.29
C ARG A 61 -8.87 -9.61 -1.88
N ALA A 62 -8.05 -10.43 -1.22
CA ALA A 62 -6.71 -10.75 -1.69
C ALA A 62 -6.75 -11.44 -3.05
N GLN A 63 -7.67 -12.36 -3.24
CA GLN A 63 -7.82 -13.08 -4.49
C GLN A 63 -8.26 -12.13 -5.62
N PHE A 64 -9.19 -11.24 -5.34
CA PHE A 64 -9.63 -10.23 -6.29
C PHE A 64 -8.48 -9.34 -6.74
N MET A 65 -7.68 -8.84 -5.79
CA MET A 65 -6.54 -7.98 -6.09
C MET A 65 -5.48 -8.73 -6.89
N LYS A 66 -5.21 -9.98 -6.52
CA LYS A 66 -4.24 -10.80 -7.24
C LYS A 66 -4.66 -11.04 -8.69
N ALA A 67 -5.94 -11.27 -8.92
CA ALA A 67 -6.47 -11.47 -10.26
C ALA A 67 -6.27 -10.24 -11.14
N LEU A 68 -6.22 -9.05 -10.55
CA LEU A 68 -5.95 -7.80 -11.26
C LEU A 68 -4.45 -7.51 -11.41
N GLY A 69 -3.58 -8.39 -10.95
CA GLY A 69 -2.14 -8.19 -10.99
C GLY A 69 -1.61 -7.23 -9.96
N LEU A 70 -2.37 -6.98 -8.91
CA LEU A 70 -2.00 -6.04 -7.85
C LEU A 70 -1.28 -6.75 -6.73
N GLU A 71 -0.23 -6.11 -6.20
CA GLU A 71 0.44 -6.56 -5.00
C GLU A 71 -0.02 -5.71 -3.82
N ILE A 72 -0.06 -6.30 -2.63
CA ILE A 72 -0.44 -5.58 -1.41
C ILE A 72 0.73 -5.62 -0.45
N LEU A 73 1.19 -4.43 -0.03
CA LEU A 73 2.13 -4.29 1.08
C LEU A 73 1.36 -3.83 2.31
N ARG A 74 1.56 -4.53 3.41
CA ARG A 74 0.91 -4.18 4.68
C ARG A 74 1.96 -3.86 5.73
N PHE A 75 1.73 -2.78 6.44
CA PHE A 75 2.58 -2.36 7.54
C PHE A 75 1.71 -2.16 8.78
N SER A 76 2.20 -2.61 9.92
CA SER A 76 1.51 -2.36 11.18
C SER A 76 1.76 -0.93 11.64
N ASN A 77 0.91 -0.43 12.53
CA ASN A 77 1.15 0.83 13.21
C ASN A 77 2.49 0.81 13.95
N TRP A 78 2.84 -0.34 14.50
CA TRP A 78 4.11 -0.51 15.21
C TRP A 78 5.30 -0.28 14.27
N GLU A 79 5.25 -0.84 13.06
CA GLU A 79 6.32 -0.64 12.08
C GLU A 79 6.42 0.83 11.65
N ILE A 80 5.29 1.50 11.46
CA ILE A 80 5.27 2.93 11.12
C ILE A 80 5.95 3.74 12.22
N ASP A 81 5.70 3.40 13.49
CA ASP A 81 6.27 4.13 14.61
C ASP A 81 7.76 3.80 14.85
N ARG A 82 8.14 2.54 14.69
CA ARG A 82 9.45 2.06 15.09
C ARG A 82 10.47 2.03 13.97
N ASP A 83 10.02 1.90 12.73
CA ASP A 83 10.93 1.72 11.60
C ASP A 83 10.38 2.44 10.37
N PHE A 84 10.09 3.72 10.51
CA PHE A 84 9.53 4.50 9.42
C PHE A 84 10.42 4.51 8.18
N HIS A 85 11.73 4.65 8.38
CA HIS A 85 12.67 4.64 7.26
C HIS A 85 12.67 3.29 6.53
N GLY A 86 12.58 2.19 7.26
CA GLY A 86 12.51 0.87 6.67
C GLY A 86 11.23 0.67 5.89
N VAL A 87 10.10 1.17 6.41
CA VAL A 87 8.82 1.14 5.70
C VAL A 87 8.92 1.90 4.39
N CYS A 88 9.44 3.14 4.44
CA CYS A 88 9.58 3.95 3.23
C CYS A 88 10.53 3.31 2.21
N ALA A 89 11.63 2.74 2.68
CA ALA A 89 12.59 2.06 1.80
C ALA A 89 11.96 0.85 1.11
N GLN A 90 11.16 0.08 1.84
CA GLN A 90 10.50 -1.08 1.26
C GLN A 90 9.47 -0.68 0.21
N ILE A 91 8.72 0.38 0.48
CA ILE A 91 7.75 0.90 -0.49
C ILE A 91 8.47 1.36 -1.75
N ASP A 92 9.52 2.16 -1.60
CA ASP A 92 10.30 2.66 -2.74
C ASP A 92 10.87 1.51 -3.57
N MET A 93 11.50 0.55 -2.92
CA MET A 93 12.08 -0.61 -3.61
C MET A 93 11.01 -1.40 -4.37
N THR A 94 9.87 -1.62 -3.74
CA THR A 94 8.78 -2.37 -4.36
C THR A 94 8.23 -1.64 -5.58
N ILE A 95 8.03 -0.32 -5.46
CA ILE A 95 7.55 0.48 -6.59
C ILE A 95 8.54 0.42 -7.74
N GLN A 96 9.83 0.64 -7.48
CA GLN A 96 10.84 0.64 -8.52
C GLN A 96 10.94 -0.72 -9.22
N ASN A 97 10.82 -1.81 -8.47
CA ASN A 97 10.86 -3.14 -9.05
C ASN A 97 9.62 -3.47 -9.88
N ARG A 98 8.52 -2.83 -9.61
CA ARG A 98 7.25 -3.10 -10.29
C ARG A 98 6.94 -2.15 -11.43
N LEU A 99 7.71 -1.10 -11.61
CA LEU A 99 7.50 -0.18 -12.74
C LEU A 99 7.86 -0.87 -14.05
N PRO A 100 7.04 -0.68 -15.12
CA PRO A 100 7.27 -1.38 -16.38
C PRO A 100 8.58 -1.02 -17.07
N ASN A 101 9.09 0.20 -16.83
CA ASN A 101 10.37 0.64 -17.40
C ASN A 101 11.07 1.55 -16.39
N PRO A 102 11.74 0.97 -15.38
CA PRO A 102 12.37 1.77 -14.32
C PRO A 102 13.38 2.79 -14.83
N LEU A 103 14.10 2.47 -15.91
CA LEU A 103 15.13 3.36 -16.45
C LEU A 103 14.57 4.65 -17.03
N SER A 104 13.30 4.66 -17.44
CA SER A 104 12.69 5.86 -17.99
C SER A 104 12.51 6.95 -16.94
N HIS A 105 12.54 6.59 -15.68
CA HIS A 105 12.39 7.54 -14.57
C HIS A 105 13.69 8.20 -14.15
N LEU A 106 14.79 7.79 -14.73
CA LEU A 106 16.10 8.38 -14.47
C LEU A 106 16.44 9.52 -15.41
N ARG A 107 15.53 9.84 -16.29
CA ARG A 107 15.74 10.90 -17.29
C ARG A 107 15.05 12.18 -16.94
#